data_d859ad194c5dbf8ddb076fbc52ec0227
#
_entry.id   d859ad194c5dbf8ddb076fbc52ec0227
#
_cell.length_a   1.000
_cell.length_b   1.000
_cell.length_c   1.000
_cell.angle_alpha   90.00
_cell.angle_beta   90.00
_cell.angle_gamma   90.00
#
_symmetry.space_group_name_H-M   'P 1'
#
loop_
_entity.id
_entity.type
_entity.pdbx_description
1 polymer ?
#
loop_
_entity_poly.entity_id
_entity_poly.type
_entity_poly.pdbx_seq_one_letter_code
_entity_poly.pdbx_strand_id
1 'polypeptide(L)'
;MGLARFITLCAVVPLAACSHGSSSQSQGGVTTSAPAPTSKEDRVDFTRQLREQLSLTPTEIRSLQFYLSKPITLQRELSSGDRQVSHGKLVTKDGKFIEEVDVLDGTPGVAVDVNGDGNTIDVSFESGTKLRFTGYAFTLMADAWGGKDGSGKLTFDGRVYDAINHSYLAHLAIDRQSLSKLEKDRRVLKGVRVDTTGKPPASR
;
A
#
# COMPACT_ATOMS: atom_id res chain seq x y z
N MET A 1 56.13 -31.65 -16.97
CA MET A 1 56.83 -32.25 -15.82
C MET A 1 56.35 -31.55 -14.55
N GLY A 2 55.81 -32.32 -13.60
CA GLY A 2 55.45 -31.84 -12.29
C GLY A 2 54.05 -32.27 -11.83
N LEU A 3 53.89 -33.61 -11.60
CA LEU A 3 52.78 -34.16 -10.82
C LEU A 3 53.00 -33.85 -9.34
N ALA A 4 51.95 -33.42 -8.64
CA ALA A 4 51.89 -33.56 -7.19
C ALA A 4 50.46 -34.00 -6.81
N ARG A 5 50.35 -35.26 -6.44
CA ARG A 5 49.23 -35.92 -5.73
C ARG A 5 49.37 -35.57 -4.24
N PHE A 6 48.25 -35.35 -3.55
CA PHE A 6 48.09 -35.67 -2.12
C PHE A 6 46.58 -35.71 -1.85
N ILE A 7 46.04 -36.88 -1.68
CA ILE A 7 45.77 -37.70 -0.50
C ILE A 7 44.55 -37.27 0.28
N THR A 8 43.54 -38.14 0.15
CA THR A 8 42.30 -38.35 0.89
C THR A 8 42.54 -38.47 2.39
N LEU A 9 41.71 -37.83 3.20
CA LEU A 9 41.49 -38.23 4.59
C LEU A 9 40.01 -38.19 4.92
N CYS A 10 39.41 -39.37 5.02
CA CYS A 10 38.10 -39.61 5.65
C CYS A 10 38.23 -39.47 7.17
N ALA A 11 37.38 -38.68 7.79
CA ALA A 11 37.15 -38.75 9.22
C ALA A 11 35.67 -38.99 9.47
N VAL A 12 35.37 -40.19 9.86
CA VAL A 12 34.07 -40.66 10.45
C VAL A 12 34.07 -40.26 11.90
N VAL A 13 33.07 -39.57 12.38
CA VAL A 13 32.79 -39.37 13.82
C VAL A 13 31.31 -39.61 14.12
N PRO A 14 31.01 -40.31 15.23
CA PRO A 14 29.77 -41.02 15.44
C PRO A 14 28.60 -40.20 16.01
N LEU A 15 27.40 -40.73 15.85
CA LEU A 15 26.17 -40.33 16.55
C LEU A 15 26.32 -40.42 18.06
N ALA A 16 25.95 -39.37 18.75
CA ALA A 16 25.57 -39.46 20.15
C ALA A 16 24.15 -38.83 20.27
N ALA A 17 23.19 -39.70 20.49
CA ALA A 17 21.84 -39.34 20.94
C ALA A 17 21.92 -38.98 22.42
N CYS A 18 21.39 -37.82 22.81
CA CYS A 18 20.96 -37.51 24.14
C CYS A 18 19.67 -36.74 24.11
N SER A 19 18.60 -37.43 24.40
CA SER A 19 17.35 -36.88 24.89
C SER A 19 17.56 -36.30 26.28
N HIS A 20 17.03 -35.12 26.59
CA HIS A 20 16.32 -34.77 27.83
C HIS A 20 16.04 -33.26 27.89
N GLY A 21 14.81 -32.96 28.33
CA GLY A 21 14.53 -31.76 29.10
C GLY A 21 13.62 -30.72 28.43
N SER A 22 12.33 -30.99 28.57
CA SER A 22 11.29 -29.95 28.55
C SER A 22 11.61 -28.87 29.58
N SER A 23 11.75 -27.64 29.16
CA SER A 23 11.47 -26.49 30.02
C SER A 23 10.84 -25.40 29.18
N SER A 24 9.54 -25.28 29.33
CA SER A 24 8.71 -24.18 28.84
C SER A 24 9.18 -22.87 29.46
N GLN A 25 9.85 -22.05 28.72
CA GLN A 25 9.94 -20.62 29.03
C GLN A 25 9.13 -19.85 28.01
N SER A 26 7.94 -19.45 28.45
CA SER A 26 7.10 -18.45 27.80
C SER A 26 7.84 -17.11 27.80
N GLN A 27 8.59 -16.83 26.76
CA GLN A 27 8.96 -15.45 26.46
C GLN A 27 7.83 -14.87 25.61
N GLY A 28 7.05 -13.98 26.23
CA GLY A 28 6.05 -13.16 25.58
C GLY A 28 6.71 -12.24 24.55
N GLY A 29 6.98 -12.78 23.37
CA GLY A 29 7.24 -11.98 22.19
C GLY A 29 5.92 -11.40 21.73
N VAL A 30 5.74 -10.09 21.85
CA VAL A 30 4.68 -9.37 21.16
C VAL A 30 5.02 -9.47 19.67
N THR A 31 4.59 -10.55 19.03
CA THR A 31 4.54 -10.60 17.57
C THR A 31 3.45 -9.65 17.13
N THR A 32 3.83 -8.45 16.73
CA THR A 32 2.97 -7.59 15.93
C THR A 32 2.74 -8.31 14.61
N SER A 33 1.74 -9.18 14.60
CA SER A 33 1.29 -9.86 13.40
C SER A 33 0.81 -8.78 12.45
N ALA A 34 1.48 -8.65 11.30
CA ALA A 34 0.97 -7.85 10.21
C ALA A 34 -0.47 -8.31 9.92
N PRO A 35 -1.43 -7.40 9.72
CA PRO A 35 -2.79 -7.78 9.42
C PRO A 35 -2.82 -8.71 8.21
N ALA A 36 -3.55 -9.82 8.32
CA ALA A 36 -3.72 -10.74 7.21
C ALA A 36 -4.27 -10.00 5.98
N PRO A 37 -3.84 -10.35 4.77
CA PRO A 37 -4.33 -9.69 3.57
C PRO A 37 -5.85 -9.84 3.49
N THR A 38 -6.56 -8.72 3.50
CA THR A 38 -8.01 -8.67 3.42
C THR A 38 -8.46 -9.19 2.07
N SER A 39 -9.48 -10.05 2.04
CA SER A 39 -10.03 -10.53 0.79
C SER A 39 -10.61 -9.37 -0.03
N LYS A 40 -10.68 -9.51 -1.36
CA LYS A 40 -11.24 -8.48 -2.24
C LYS A 40 -12.72 -8.20 -1.91
N GLU A 41 -13.44 -9.18 -1.41
CA GLU A 41 -14.85 -9.11 -1.04
C GLU A 41 -15.10 -8.25 0.22
N ASP A 42 -14.09 -8.10 1.06
CA ASP A 42 -14.15 -7.29 2.27
C ASP A 42 -13.80 -5.81 2.02
N ARG A 43 -13.55 -5.42 0.77
CA ARG A 43 -13.18 -4.05 0.41
C ARG A 43 -14.37 -3.28 -0.12
N VAL A 44 -14.35 -1.98 0.11
CA VAL A 44 -15.31 -1.01 -0.47
C VAL A 44 -14.54 0.07 -1.18
N ASP A 45 -15.11 0.56 -2.29
CA ASP A 45 -14.52 1.67 -3.03
C ASP A 45 -14.50 2.92 -2.15
N PHE A 46 -13.33 3.55 -2.06
CA PHE A 46 -13.19 4.80 -1.34
C PHE A 46 -13.63 5.95 -2.24
N THR A 47 -14.81 6.49 -1.96
CA THR A 47 -15.41 7.57 -2.74
C THR A 47 -15.49 8.85 -1.93
N ARG A 48 -15.63 9.99 -2.63
CA ARG A 48 -15.91 11.27 -1.99
C ARG A 48 -17.19 11.20 -1.15
N GLN A 49 -18.21 10.55 -1.65
CA GLN A 49 -19.46 10.35 -0.90
C GLN A 49 -19.23 9.60 0.41
N LEU A 50 -18.48 8.50 0.39
CA LEU A 50 -18.16 7.74 1.59
C LEU A 50 -17.36 8.59 2.59
N ARG A 51 -16.38 9.34 2.11
CA ARG A 51 -15.60 10.28 2.92
C ARG A 51 -16.49 11.32 3.61
N GLU A 52 -17.42 11.92 2.86
CA GLU A 52 -18.34 12.95 3.36
C GLU A 52 -19.35 12.37 4.35
N GLN A 53 -19.96 11.23 4.05
CA GLN A 53 -20.87 10.51 4.95
C GLN A 53 -20.24 10.20 6.30
N LEU A 54 -18.96 9.81 6.28
CA LEU A 54 -18.19 9.54 7.48
C LEU A 54 -17.51 10.79 8.04
N SER A 55 -17.61 11.95 7.39
CA SER A 55 -16.95 13.21 7.76
C SER A 55 -15.47 12.99 8.09
N LEU A 56 -14.76 12.25 7.21
CA LEU A 56 -13.34 11.92 7.44
C LEU A 56 -12.46 13.14 7.30
N THR A 57 -11.68 13.38 8.32
CA THR A 57 -10.62 14.41 8.31
C THR A 57 -9.38 13.91 7.55
N PRO A 58 -8.50 14.79 7.05
CA PRO A 58 -7.24 14.38 6.43
C PRO A 58 -6.37 13.49 7.33
N THR A 59 -6.42 13.67 8.64
CA THR A 59 -5.68 12.84 9.60
C THR A 59 -6.25 11.43 9.68
N GLU A 60 -7.58 11.29 9.72
CA GLU A 60 -8.24 9.99 9.71
C GLU A 60 -8.00 9.26 8.38
N ILE A 61 -8.04 9.97 7.24
CA ILE A 61 -7.73 9.40 5.92
C ILE A 61 -6.30 8.81 5.90
N ARG A 62 -5.31 9.49 6.48
CA ARG A 62 -3.94 8.97 6.59
C ARG A 62 -3.82 7.72 7.45
N SER A 63 -4.77 7.47 8.34
CA SER A 63 -4.78 6.27 9.19
C SER A 63 -5.44 5.04 8.53
N LEU A 64 -6.08 5.22 7.36
CA LEU A 64 -6.72 4.13 6.64
C LEU A 64 -5.71 3.30 5.85
N GLN A 65 -5.96 1.99 5.78
CA GLN A 65 -5.28 1.11 4.85
C GLN A 65 -6.01 1.16 3.50
N PHE A 66 -5.31 1.62 2.47
CA PHE A 66 -5.81 1.62 1.10
C PHE A 66 -5.37 0.37 0.35
N TYR A 67 -6.14 0.04 -0.68
CA TYR A 67 -5.86 -1.04 -1.62
C TYR A 67 -6.15 -0.54 -3.03
N LEU A 68 -5.35 -0.99 -3.99
CA LEU A 68 -5.61 -0.69 -5.39
C LEU A 68 -6.74 -1.58 -5.92
N SER A 69 -7.72 -1.00 -6.61
CA SER A 69 -8.90 -1.71 -7.12
C SER A 69 -8.67 -2.40 -8.47
N LYS A 70 -7.77 -1.86 -9.28
CA LYS A 70 -7.38 -2.33 -10.62
C LYS A 70 -5.87 -2.16 -10.80
N PRO A 71 -5.21 -3.00 -11.61
CA PRO A 71 -3.78 -2.86 -11.81
C PRO A 71 -3.42 -1.54 -12.50
N ILE A 72 -2.24 -1.03 -12.19
CA ILE A 72 -1.60 0.10 -12.84
C ILE A 72 -0.33 -0.40 -13.49
N THR A 73 -0.15 -0.11 -14.78
CA THR A 73 1.09 -0.36 -15.51
C THR A 73 1.67 0.96 -15.98
N LEU A 74 2.87 1.26 -15.54
CA LEU A 74 3.63 2.46 -15.92
C LEU A 74 4.79 2.05 -16.82
N GLN A 75 5.00 2.74 -17.94
CA GLN A 75 6.10 2.51 -18.85
C GLN A 75 6.87 3.78 -19.13
N ARG A 76 8.20 3.66 -19.22
CA ARG A 76 9.09 4.74 -19.63
C ARG A 76 10.16 4.19 -20.57
N GLU A 77 10.32 4.83 -21.74
CA GLU A 77 11.42 4.50 -22.65
C GLU A 77 12.75 4.97 -22.05
N LEU A 78 13.74 4.09 -22.07
CA LEU A 78 15.10 4.37 -21.64
C LEU A 78 15.95 4.79 -22.83
N SER A 79 16.70 5.87 -22.69
CA SER A 79 17.71 6.24 -23.70
C SER A 79 18.83 5.22 -23.76
N SER A 80 19.49 5.11 -24.90
CA SER A 80 20.52 4.09 -25.18
C SER A 80 21.71 4.08 -24.21
N GLY A 81 21.91 5.15 -23.44
CA GLY A 81 22.92 5.25 -22.40
C GLY A 81 22.44 4.95 -20.99
N ASP A 82 21.12 4.97 -20.76
CA ASP A 82 20.52 4.81 -19.44
C ASP A 82 19.80 3.45 -19.37
N ARG A 83 20.54 2.41 -18.98
CA ARG A 83 20.02 1.06 -18.79
C ARG A 83 19.69 0.75 -17.33
N GLN A 84 19.78 1.76 -16.47
CA GLN A 84 19.50 1.56 -15.05
C GLN A 84 18.00 1.69 -14.80
N VAL A 85 17.38 0.58 -14.41
CA VAL A 85 16.00 0.50 -13.93
C VAL A 85 15.99 0.92 -12.46
N SER A 86 15.13 1.85 -12.10
CA SER A 86 15.02 2.32 -10.72
C SER A 86 13.92 1.60 -9.96
N HIS A 87 12.81 1.33 -10.66
CA HIS A 87 11.63 0.66 -10.10
C HIS A 87 11.10 -0.32 -11.16
N GLY A 88 10.74 -1.51 -10.83
CA GLY A 88 10.17 -2.45 -11.77
C GLY A 88 11.17 -3.25 -12.60
N LYS A 89 10.86 -3.53 -13.83
CA LYS A 89 11.62 -4.45 -14.71
C LYS A 89 12.02 -3.79 -16.04
N LEU A 90 13.13 -4.26 -16.60
CA LEU A 90 13.56 -3.91 -17.96
C LEU A 90 12.86 -4.82 -18.96
N VAL A 91 12.16 -4.24 -19.92
CA VAL A 91 11.48 -4.94 -21.01
C VAL A 91 12.01 -4.43 -22.34
N THR A 92 12.16 -5.31 -23.32
CA THR A 92 12.47 -4.89 -24.70
C THR A 92 11.22 -4.97 -25.55
N LYS A 93 10.79 -3.84 -26.10
CA LYS A 93 9.61 -3.74 -26.96
C LYS A 93 9.96 -2.97 -28.22
N ASP A 94 9.72 -3.55 -29.37
CA ASP A 94 10.00 -2.93 -30.68
C ASP A 94 11.45 -2.40 -30.82
N GLY A 95 12.41 -3.12 -30.27
CA GLY A 95 13.83 -2.73 -30.25
C GLY A 95 14.20 -1.63 -29.27
N LYS A 96 13.27 -1.17 -28.46
CA LYS A 96 13.46 -0.16 -27.42
C LYS A 96 13.55 -0.79 -26.05
N PHE A 97 14.36 -0.19 -25.19
CA PHE A 97 14.41 -0.56 -23.77
C PHE A 97 13.37 0.25 -23.00
N ILE A 98 12.48 -0.47 -22.31
CA ILE A 98 11.38 0.09 -21.54
C ILE A 98 11.55 -0.32 -20.08
N GLU A 99 11.51 0.65 -19.18
CA GLU A 99 11.28 0.41 -17.77
C GLU A 99 9.78 0.28 -17.54
N GLU A 100 9.35 -0.85 -16.98
CA GLU A 100 7.94 -1.13 -16.71
C GLU A 100 7.75 -1.38 -15.22
N VAL A 101 6.81 -0.65 -14.62
CA VAL A 101 6.40 -0.78 -13.22
C VAL A 101 4.96 -1.23 -13.18
N ASP A 102 4.70 -2.37 -12.54
CA ASP A 102 3.36 -2.89 -12.34
C ASP A 102 2.97 -2.79 -10.86
N VAL A 103 1.85 -2.16 -10.58
CA VAL A 103 1.18 -2.22 -9.28
C VAL A 103 -0.09 -3.07 -9.46
N LEU A 104 -0.12 -4.23 -8.84
CA LEU A 104 -1.22 -5.19 -9.02
C LEU A 104 -2.49 -4.75 -8.27
N ASP A 105 -3.64 -5.24 -8.70
CA ASP A 105 -4.87 -5.08 -7.95
C ASP A 105 -4.74 -5.72 -6.56
N GLY A 106 -5.35 -5.08 -5.58
CA GLY A 106 -5.23 -5.51 -4.20
C GLY A 106 -3.92 -5.18 -3.50
N THR A 107 -2.96 -4.54 -4.18
CA THR A 107 -1.73 -4.05 -3.53
C THR A 107 -2.10 -3.07 -2.41
N PRO A 108 -1.63 -3.31 -1.17
CA PRO A 108 -1.84 -2.39 -0.07
C PRO A 108 -1.01 -1.11 -0.24
N GLY A 109 -1.59 0.03 0.12
CA GLY A 109 -0.93 1.32 0.08
C GLY A 109 -1.31 2.20 1.26
N VAL A 110 -0.47 3.16 1.58
CA VAL A 110 -0.69 4.12 2.67
C VAL A 110 -0.78 5.54 2.12
N ALA A 111 -1.71 6.35 2.62
CA ALA A 111 -1.80 7.75 2.27
C ALA A 111 -0.61 8.51 2.90
N VAL A 112 0.28 9.01 2.05
CA VAL A 112 1.45 9.80 2.49
C VAL A 112 1.16 11.29 2.50
N ASP A 113 0.23 11.73 1.64
CA ASP A 113 -0.27 13.09 1.65
C ASP A 113 -1.76 13.14 1.33
N VAL A 114 -2.47 14.08 1.97
CA VAL A 114 -3.88 14.36 1.75
C VAL A 114 -4.03 15.86 1.72
N ASN A 115 -4.53 16.41 0.62
CA ASN A 115 -4.73 17.86 0.53
C ASN A 115 -5.77 18.36 1.56
N GLY A 116 -5.77 19.66 1.84
CA GLY A 116 -6.57 20.24 2.92
C GLY A 116 -8.08 20.01 2.80
N ASP A 117 -8.61 19.89 1.58
CA ASP A 117 -10.02 19.58 1.31
C ASP A 117 -10.33 18.07 1.24
N GLY A 118 -9.29 17.22 1.33
CA GLY A 118 -9.39 15.77 1.28
C GLY A 118 -9.80 15.19 -0.08
N ASN A 119 -9.72 15.97 -1.16
CA ASN A 119 -10.16 15.55 -2.50
C ASN A 119 -9.03 14.99 -3.35
N THR A 120 -7.80 15.08 -2.87
CA THR A 120 -6.60 14.53 -3.52
C THR A 120 -5.79 13.79 -2.47
N ILE A 121 -5.40 12.57 -2.80
CA ILE A 121 -4.65 11.68 -1.91
C ILE A 121 -3.44 11.15 -2.68
N ASP A 122 -2.26 11.35 -2.14
CA ASP A 122 -1.04 10.71 -2.61
C ASP A 122 -0.84 9.41 -1.81
N VAL A 123 -0.84 8.27 -2.50
CA VAL A 123 -0.71 6.94 -1.88
C VAL A 123 0.62 6.31 -2.29
N SER A 124 1.35 5.82 -1.30
CA SER A 124 2.58 5.04 -1.49
C SER A 124 2.24 3.56 -1.47
N PHE A 125 2.62 2.86 -2.53
CA PHE A 125 2.58 1.40 -2.64
C PHE A 125 3.97 0.77 -2.47
N GLU A 126 5.01 1.59 -2.56
CA GLU A 126 6.41 1.23 -2.32
C GLU A 126 7.11 2.39 -1.62
N SER A 127 7.98 2.09 -0.67
CA SER A 127 8.70 3.11 0.10
C SER A 127 9.43 4.11 -0.80
N GLY A 128 9.24 5.40 -0.55
CA GLY A 128 9.87 6.48 -1.32
C GLY A 128 9.13 6.91 -2.58
N THR A 129 8.10 6.17 -3.01
CA THR A 129 7.31 6.51 -4.19
C THR A 129 5.88 6.88 -3.83
N LYS A 130 5.17 7.56 -4.73
CA LYS A 130 3.76 7.87 -4.56
C LYS A 130 3.03 8.01 -5.88
N LEU A 131 1.76 7.65 -5.88
CA LEU A 131 0.81 7.88 -6.96
C LEU A 131 -0.33 8.75 -6.43
N ARG A 132 -0.81 9.65 -7.26
CA ARG A 132 -1.87 10.60 -6.92
C ARG A 132 -3.22 10.12 -7.38
N PHE A 133 -4.19 10.22 -6.49
CA PHE A 133 -5.58 9.86 -6.73
C PHE A 133 -6.50 11.04 -6.45
N THR A 134 -7.49 11.24 -7.32
CA THR A 134 -8.41 12.39 -7.24
C THR A 134 -9.78 12.09 -7.82
N GLY A 135 -10.68 13.05 -7.75
CA GLY A 135 -12.02 12.95 -8.31
C GLY A 135 -13.02 12.27 -7.38
N TYR A 136 -14.19 11.91 -7.92
CA TYR A 136 -15.27 11.33 -7.12
C TYR A 136 -14.92 9.96 -6.54
N ALA A 137 -14.32 9.10 -7.36
CA ALA A 137 -13.95 7.74 -6.98
C ALA A 137 -12.46 7.60 -6.59
N PHE A 138 -11.75 8.71 -6.37
CA PHE A 138 -10.30 8.69 -6.14
C PHE A 138 -9.58 7.79 -7.13
N THR A 139 -9.74 8.10 -8.42
CA THR A 139 -9.06 7.43 -9.52
C THR A 139 -7.64 7.95 -9.68
N LEU A 140 -6.78 7.13 -10.30
CA LEU A 140 -5.41 7.53 -10.64
C LEU A 140 -5.43 8.85 -11.43
N MET A 141 -4.62 9.80 -11.00
CA MET A 141 -4.46 11.08 -11.67
C MET A 141 -3.26 11.04 -12.62
N ALA A 142 -3.49 11.44 -13.86
CA ALA A 142 -2.44 11.75 -14.82
C ALA A 142 -2.57 13.21 -15.28
N ASP A 143 -1.49 13.78 -15.81
CA ASP A 143 -1.48 15.16 -16.32
C ASP A 143 -2.44 15.31 -17.51
N ALA A 144 -2.54 14.27 -18.34
CA ALA A 144 -3.52 14.17 -19.42
C ALA A 144 -3.82 12.69 -19.72
N TRP A 145 -5.10 12.35 -19.80
CA TRP A 145 -5.59 11.09 -20.36
C TRP A 145 -6.04 11.34 -21.80
N GLY A 146 -5.70 10.50 -22.73
CA GLY A 146 -6.13 10.70 -24.14
C GLY A 146 -5.23 10.08 -25.20
N GLY A 147 -4.26 9.26 -24.81
CA GLY A 147 -3.52 8.42 -25.76
C GLY A 147 -4.45 7.44 -26.48
N LYS A 148 -4.00 6.84 -27.60
CA LYS A 148 -4.79 5.94 -28.46
C LYS A 148 -5.50 4.82 -27.69
N ASP A 149 -4.93 4.39 -26.54
CA ASP A 149 -5.44 3.28 -25.71
C ASP A 149 -5.87 3.75 -24.33
N GLY A 150 -6.27 5.03 -24.16
CA GLY A 150 -6.60 5.60 -22.85
C GLY A 150 -5.35 5.76 -21.96
N SER A 151 -4.16 5.84 -22.57
CA SER A 151 -2.93 6.10 -21.83
C SER A 151 -2.85 7.55 -21.35
N GLY A 152 -2.12 7.76 -20.26
CA GLY A 152 -1.91 9.10 -19.70
C GLY A 152 -0.48 9.25 -19.18
N LYS A 153 0.00 10.47 -19.16
CA LYS A 153 1.33 10.79 -18.61
C LYS A 153 1.20 11.18 -17.15
N LEU A 154 2.07 10.63 -16.31
CA LEU A 154 2.16 11.00 -14.91
C LEU A 154 3.62 11.02 -14.44
N THR A 155 3.86 11.72 -13.34
CA THR A 155 5.16 11.72 -12.69
C THR A 155 5.18 10.69 -11.57
N PHE A 156 6.12 9.74 -11.64
CA PHE A 156 6.39 8.74 -10.63
C PHE A 156 7.89 8.77 -10.30
N ASP A 157 8.24 8.91 -9.03
CA ASP A 157 9.63 9.07 -8.56
C ASP A 157 10.43 10.14 -9.33
N GLY A 158 9.81 11.31 -9.56
CA GLY A 158 10.45 12.43 -10.26
C GLY A 158 10.68 12.21 -11.77
N ARG A 159 10.17 11.12 -12.34
CA ARG A 159 10.29 10.77 -13.76
C ARG A 159 8.92 10.67 -14.41
N VAL A 160 8.85 10.98 -15.70
CA VAL A 160 7.61 10.89 -16.47
C VAL A 160 7.44 9.47 -17.01
N TYR A 161 6.29 8.88 -16.74
CA TYR A 161 5.85 7.58 -17.24
C TYR A 161 4.55 7.72 -18.02
N ASP A 162 4.35 6.82 -18.96
CA ASP A 162 3.08 6.59 -19.61
C ASP A 162 2.31 5.52 -18.80
N ALA A 163 1.17 5.87 -18.23
CA ALA A 163 0.25 4.92 -17.62
C ALA A 163 -0.59 4.29 -18.75
N ILE A 164 -0.51 2.97 -18.88
CA ILE A 164 -1.10 2.20 -19.98
C ILE A 164 -2.08 1.13 -19.45
N ASN A 165 -2.58 0.27 -20.32
CA ASN A 165 -3.40 -0.88 -19.94
C ASN A 165 -4.63 -0.53 -19.10
N HIS A 166 -5.34 0.56 -19.45
CA HIS A 166 -6.51 1.04 -18.73
C HIS A 166 -6.25 1.43 -17.26
N SER A 167 -5.01 1.84 -16.95
CA SER A 167 -4.62 2.31 -15.61
C SER A 167 -5.52 3.46 -15.10
N TYR A 168 -6.19 4.20 -15.98
CA TYR A 168 -7.16 5.25 -15.61
C TYR A 168 -8.39 4.71 -14.86
N LEU A 169 -8.66 3.40 -14.92
CA LEU A 169 -9.75 2.76 -14.17
C LEU A 169 -9.35 2.43 -12.72
N ALA A 170 -8.06 2.54 -12.40
CA ALA A 170 -7.58 2.25 -11.07
C ALA A 170 -8.06 3.30 -10.08
N HIS A 171 -8.65 2.86 -8.99
CA HIS A 171 -9.14 3.71 -7.90
C HIS A 171 -8.80 3.10 -6.55
N LEU A 172 -9.00 3.87 -5.50
CA LEU A 172 -8.71 3.44 -4.14
C LEU A 172 -9.89 2.66 -3.56
N ALA A 173 -9.59 1.58 -2.87
CA ALA A 173 -10.52 0.85 -2.03
C ALA A 173 -9.98 0.78 -0.60
N ILE A 174 -10.84 0.58 0.38
CA ILE A 174 -10.52 0.43 1.79
C ILE A 174 -11.18 -0.82 2.38
N ASP A 175 -10.58 -1.32 3.45
CA ASP A 175 -11.10 -2.47 4.19
C ASP A 175 -12.29 -2.05 5.07
N ARG A 176 -13.36 -2.85 5.04
CA ARG A 176 -14.56 -2.67 5.88
C ARG A 176 -14.26 -2.72 7.37
N GLN A 177 -13.28 -3.51 7.78
CA GLN A 177 -12.91 -3.62 9.19
C GLN A 177 -12.28 -2.31 9.68
N SER A 178 -11.45 -1.69 8.85
CA SER A 178 -10.85 -0.38 9.14
C SER A 178 -11.91 0.69 9.32
N LEU A 179 -12.96 0.70 8.47
CA LEU A 179 -14.11 1.59 8.64
C LEU A 179 -14.86 1.35 9.95
N SER A 180 -15.18 0.09 10.24
CA SER A 180 -15.91 -0.27 11.46
C SER A 180 -15.13 0.09 12.73
N LYS A 181 -13.80 0.00 12.68
CA LYS A 181 -12.94 0.44 13.77
C LYS A 181 -13.00 1.95 13.96
N LEU A 182 -12.88 2.70 12.87
CA LEU A 182 -12.94 4.16 12.89
C LEU A 182 -14.28 4.66 13.45
N GLU A 183 -15.39 4.05 13.07
CA GLU A 183 -16.72 4.38 13.59
C GLU A 183 -16.84 4.13 15.09
N LYS A 184 -16.25 3.03 15.60
CA LYS A 184 -16.24 2.70 17.03
C LYS A 184 -15.37 3.65 17.85
N ASP A 185 -14.25 4.09 17.30
CA ASP A 185 -13.29 4.96 17.97
C ASP A 185 -13.80 6.43 18.04
N ARG A 186 -14.83 6.77 17.27
CA ARG A 186 -15.47 8.08 17.34
C ARG A 186 -16.18 8.28 18.67
N ARG A 187 -15.79 9.34 19.38
CA ARG A 187 -16.39 9.70 20.67
C ARG A 187 -17.83 10.19 20.45
N VAL A 188 -18.79 9.37 20.83
CA VAL A 188 -20.21 9.76 20.87
C VAL A 188 -20.46 10.57 22.13
N LEU A 189 -20.82 11.84 21.98
CA LEU A 189 -21.27 12.65 23.09
C LEU A 189 -22.70 12.24 23.45
N LYS A 190 -22.91 11.78 24.68
CA LYS A 190 -24.24 11.33 25.18
C LYS A 190 -25.20 12.50 25.43
N GLY A 191 -24.75 13.71 25.24
CA GLY A 191 -25.53 14.91 25.59
C GLY A 191 -25.63 15.13 27.09
N VAL A 192 -26.08 16.30 27.47
CA VAL A 192 -26.34 16.67 28.86
C VAL A 192 -27.84 16.98 28.98
N ARG A 193 -28.51 16.35 29.91
CA ARG A 193 -29.92 16.63 30.20
C ARG A 193 -30.00 17.66 31.32
N VAL A 194 -30.95 18.58 31.21
CA VAL A 194 -31.31 19.49 32.29
C VAL A 194 -31.98 18.65 33.40
N ASP A 195 -31.63 18.88 34.63
CA ASP A 195 -32.27 18.21 35.74
C ASP A 195 -33.75 18.74 35.89
N THR A 196 -34.52 18.08 36.74
CA THR A 196 -35.92 18.44 36.97
C THR A 196 -36.09 19.84 37.58
N THR A 197 -35.02 20.46 38.03
CA THR A 197 -34.98 21.84 38.56
C THR A 197 -34.57 22.89 37.53
N GLY A 198 -34.28 22.47 36.27
CA GLY A 198 -33.89 23.36 35.18
C GLY A 198 -32.44 23.84 35.26
N LYS A 199 -31.63 23.28 36.14
CA LYS A 199 -30.24 23.68 36.35
C LYS A 199 -29.27 22.78 35.55
N PRO A 200 -28.28 23.33 34.84
CA PRO A 200 -27.25 22.50 34.21
C PRO A 200 -26.40 21.79 35.27
N PRO A 201 -25.94 20.56 34.98
CA PRO A 201 -25.06 19.82 35.91
C PRO A 201 -23.77 20.61 36.15
N ALA A 202 -23.30 20.59 37.39
CA ALA A 202 -22.05 21.25 37.76
C ALA A 202 -20.88 20.63 36.99
N SER A 203 -20.03 21.50 36.39
CA SER A 203 -18.75 21.08 35.81
C SER A 203 -17.83 20.51 36.89
N ARG A 204 -17.36 19.28 36.72
CA ARG A 204 -16.27 18.69 37.51
C ARG A 204 -14.93 19.06 36.92
#